data_fbc7c546cdbd449e59d8beca267ab953
#
_entry.id   fbc7c546cdbd449e59d8beca267ab953
#
_cell.length_a   1.000
_cell.length_b   1.000
_cell.length_c   1.000
_cell.angle_alpha   90.00
_cell.angle_beta   90.00
_cell.angle_gamma   90.00
#
_symmetry.space_group_name_H-M   'P 1'
#
loop_
_entity.id
_entity.type
_entity.pdbx_description
1 polymer ?
#
loop_
_entity_poly.entity_id
_entity_poly.type
_entity_poly.pdbx_seq_one_letter_code
_entity_poly.pdbx_strand_id
1 'polypeptide(L)'
;MRIDWDVALTMDDGNVLRADIFRPVTEGRYPVLMTYGPYGKWVAFQEGYQTAWDIMCRENPDAVSGTSNRYANWEVVDPEKWVPHGYVCIRVDSRGAGRSPGYLCHNNDREQKDYHDCIEWAAQQPWSNGKVGLNGISYYGANQWRAAATQPPHLAAICVWEGWHDNYRDGNRHGGILCSFRKNWQDMQVKTVQHGVGDRGRKHPITGEWACGPETLSPEALVANREDMASELLKREMDSPYYRER
;
A
#
# COMPACT_ATOMS: atom_id res chain seq x y z
N MET A 1 -7.19 21.23 1.18
CA MET A 1 -5.90 20.59 0.89
C MET A 1 -5.65 20.59 -0.60
N ARG A 2 -4.39 20.55 -1.03
CA ARG A 2 -3.95 20.34 -2.41
C ARG A 2 -3.68 18.86 -2.62
N ILE A 3 -4.05 18.33 -3.80
CA ILE A 3 -3.88 16.91 -4.12
C ILE A 3 -3.13 16.83 -5.44
N ASP A 4 -2.03 16.09 -5.45
CA ASP A 4 -1.29 15.75 -6.65
C ASP A 4 -1.54 14.24 -6.91
N TRP A 5 -2.34 13.96 -7.95
CA TRP A 5 -2.76 12.61 -8.31
C TRP A 5 -1.73 11.89 -9.17
N ASP A 6 -1.56 10.61 -8.93
CA ASP A 6 -0.83 9.68 -9.79
C ASP A 6 0.59 10.13 -10.13
N VAL A 7 1.30 10.66 -9.13
CA VAL A 7 2.67 11.16 -9.26
C VAL A 7 3.62 9.99 -9.53
N ALA A 8 4.51 10.17 -10.50
CA ALA A 8 5.51 9.16 -10.87
C ALA A 8 6.72 9.19 -9.92
N LEU A 9 7.09 8.04 -9.39
CA LEU A 9 8.29 7.79 -8.60
C LEU A 9 9.15 6.77 -9.35
N THR A 10 10.25 7.22 -9.94
CA THR A 10 11.15 6.33 -10.68
C THR A 10 12.09 5.62 -9.71
N MET A 11 12.07 4.29 -9.74
CA MET A 11 12.93 3.43 -8.95
C MET A 11 14.30 3.23 -9.62
N ASP A 12 15.27 2.69 -8.89
CA ASP A 12 16.64 2.48 -9.35
C ASP A 12 16.77 1.54 -10.55
N ASP A 13 15.80 0.65 -10.76
CA ASP A 13 15.73 -0.26 -11.90
C ASP A 13 14.93 0.30 -13.10
N GLY A 14 14.52 1.58 -13.02
CA GLY A 14 13.73 2.25 -14.04
C GLY A 14 12.23 1.97 -14.00
N ASN A 15 11.75 1.09 -13.10
CA ASN A 15 10.31 0.93 -12.90
C ASN A 15 9.72 2.21 -12.29
N VAL A 16 8.45 2.52 -12.63
CA VAL A 16 7.80 3.75 -12.18
C VAL A 16 6.63 3.41 -11.29
N LEU A 17 6.80 3.65 -9.99
CA LEU A 17 5.70 3.57 -9.04
C LEU A 17 4.82 4.81 -9.10
N ARG A 18 3.61 4.70 -8.61
CA ARG A 18 2.59 5.74 -8.68
C ARG A 18 2.09 6.08 -7.28
N ALA A 19 2.05 7.38 -6.97
CA ALA A 19 1.61 7.86 -5.66
C ALA A 19 0.58 8.98 -5.75
N ASP A 20 -0.27 9.07 -4.73
CA ASP A 20 -1.11 10.25 -4.51
C ASP A 20 -0.57 11.03 -3.30
N ILE A 21 -0.52 12.36 -3.43
CA ILE A 21 0.03 13.26 -2.42
C ILE A 21 -1.03 14.25 -1.99
N PHE A 22 -1.38 14.20 -0.72
CA PHE A 22 -2.33 15.12 -0.08
C PHE A 22 -1.56 16.05 0.84
N ARG A 23 -1.63 17.37 0.61
CA ARG A 23 -0.82 18.34 1.35
C ARG A 23 -1.55 19.62 1.67
N PRO A 24 -1.10 20.38 2.69
CA PRO A 24 -1.61 21.70 2.98
C PRO A 24 -1.53 22.62 1.76
N VAL A 25 -2.51 23.52 1.62
CA VAL A 25 -2.50 24.56 0.57
C VAL A 25 -1.51 25.67 0.90
N THR A 26 -1.24 25.90 2.18
CA THR A 26 -0.25 26.86 2.66
C THR A 26 1.17 26.38 2.29
N GLU A 27 1.97 27.28 1.79
CA GLU A 27 3.38 26.98 1.55
C GLU A 27 4.11 26.70 2.86
N GLY A 28 5.01 25.73 2.82
CA GLY A 28 5.75 25.30 4.01
C GLY A 28 6.40 23.94 3.80
N ARG A 29 7.15 23.51 4.83
CA ARG A 29 7.79 22.19 4.89
C ARG A 29 7.16 21.39 6.04
N TYR A 30 6.61 20.24 5.71
CA TYR A 30 5.78 19.44 6.60
C TYR A 30 6.34 18.03 6.79
N PRO A 31 6.09 17.38 7.93
CA PRO A 31 6.34 15.96 8.08
C PRO A 31 5.42 15.16 7.16
N VAL A 32 5.93 14.04 6.70
CA VAL A 32 5.21 13.14 5.78
C VAL A 32 4.69 11.92 6.54
N LEU A 33 3.44 11.52 6.27
CA LEU A 33 2.88 10.23 6.61
C LEU A 33 2.74 9.42 5.32
N MET A 34 3.42 8.29 5.22
CA MET A 34 3.43 7.47 4.02
C MET A 34 2.86 6.09 4.27
N THR A 35 2.09 5.62 3.30
CA THR A 35 1.62 4.23 3.20
C THR A 35 2.02 3.68 1.83
N TYR A 36 2.46 2.43 1.80
CA TYR A 36 2.91 1.73 0.60
C TYR A 36 2.36 0.31 0.59
N GLY A 37 1.69 -0.12 -0.48
CA GLY A 37 1.20 -1.50 -0.53
C GLY A 37 0.26 -1.84 -1.69
N PRO A 38 -0.34 -3.04 -1.67
CA PRO A 38 -0.90 -3.69 -2.85
C PRO A 38 -2.41 -3.51 -3.04
N TYR A 39 -3.08 -2.63 -2.29
CA TYR A 39 -4.55 -2.60 -2.30
C TYR A 39 -5.18 -1.60 -3.28
N GLY A 40 -4.35 -0.90 -4.06
CA GLY A 40 -4.83 0.08 -5.05
C GLY A 40 -5.29 1.39 -4.40
N LYS A 41 -4.44 2.41 -4.46
CA LYS A 41 -4.68 3.74 -3.86
C LYS A 41 -5.94 4.45 -4.38
N TRP A 42 -6.48 4.00 -5.52
CA TRP A 42 -7.67 4.54 -6.15
C TRP A 42 -8.94 3.72 -5.92
N VAL A 43 -8.88 2.70 -5.08
CA VAL A 43 -10.07 1.93 -4.67
C VAL A 43 -10.64 2.55 -3.41
N ALA A 44 -11.76 3.28 -3.54
CA ALA A 44 -12.43 3.88 -2.40
C ALA A 44 -12.88 2.83 -1.39
N PHE A 45 -12.76 3.11 -0.08
CA PHE A 45 -13.12 2.17 0.97
C PHE A 45 -14.57 1.71 0.83
N GLN A 46 -15.48 2.65 0.57
CA GLN A 46 -16.92 2.41 0.42
C GLN A 46 -17.26 1.43 -0.72
N GLU A 47 -16.41 1.39 -1.75
CA GLU A 47 -16.64 0.57 -2.94
C GLU A 47 -15.84 -0.73 -2.92
N GLY A 48 -14.62 -0.69 -2.43
CA GLY A 48 -13.72 -1.84 -2.39
C GLY A 48 -14.03 -2.82 -1.28
N TYR A 49 -14.49 -2.31 -0.13
CA TYR A 49 -14.69 -3.07 1.12
C TYR A 49 -16.01 -2.68 1.79
N GLN A 50 -17.10 -2.69 1.04
CA GLN A 50 -18.40 -2.16 1.47
C GLN A 50 -18.87 -2.72 2.81
N THR A 51 -18.79 -4.03 3.02
CA THR A 51 -19.21 -4.65 4.29
C THR A 51 -18.44 -4.10 5.49
N ALA A 52 -17.12 -3.95 5.36
CA ALA A 52 -16.29 -3.38 6.42
C ALA A 52 -16.59 -1.89 6.63
N TRP A 53 -16.85 -1.15 5.56
CA TRP A 53 -17.29 0.25 5.62
C TRP A 53 -18.60 0.39 6.39
N ASP A 54 -19.60 -0.40 6.06
CA ASP A 54 -20.92 -0.35 6.70
C ASP A 54 -20.84 -0.71 8.19
N ILE A 55 -20.00 -1.70 8.55
CA ILE A 55 -19.75 -2.07 9.95
C ILE A 55 -19.07 -0.90 10.69
N MET A 56 -18.03 -0.31 10.11
CA MET A 56 -17.31 0.82 10.71
C MET A 56 -18.25 2.01 10.93
N CYS A 57 -19.07 2.38 9.95
CA CYS A 57 -20.04 3.49 10.08
C CYS A 57 -21.06 3.23 11.20
N ARG A 58 -21.51 1.97 11.35
CA ARG A 58 -22.48 1.60 12.36
C ARG A 58 -21.91 1.52 13.77
N GLU A 59 -20.73 0.92 13.91
CA GLU A 59 -20.14 0.59 15.22
C GLU A 59 -19.18 1.66 15.72
N ASN A 60 -18.59 2.44 14.80
CA ASN A 60 -17.61 3.47 15.11
C ASN A 60 -17.92 4.78 14.34
N PRO A 61 -19.06 5.43 14.58
CA PRO A 61 -19.48 6.61 13.83
C PRO A 61 -18.49 7.77 13.90
N ASP A 62 -17.71 7.87 14.97
CA ASP A 62 -16.67 8.88 15.12
C ASP A 62 -15.53 8.71 14.12
N ALA A 63 -15.31 7.51 13.61
CA ALA A 63 -14.29 7.26 12.59
C ALA A 63 -14.60 7.99 11.29
N VAL A 64 -15.88 8.12 10.94
CA VAL A 64 -16.36 8.77 9.71
C VAL A 64 -16.85 10.20 9.92
N SER A 65 -16.82 10.71 11.15
CA SER A 65 -17.19 12.09 11.47
C SER A 65 -16.04 13.07 11.21
N GLY A 66 -16.37 14.33 10.91
CA GLY A 66 -15.37 15.40 10.70
C GLY A 66 -14.55 15.27 9.41
N THR A 67 -15.00 14.45 8.48
CA THR A 67 -14.43 14.25 7.15
C THR A 67 -15.53 14.12 6.11
N SER A 68 -15.25 14.38 4.85
CA SER A 68 -16.22 14.12 3.76
C SER A 68 -16.27 12.62 3.39
N ASN A 69 -15.35 11.82 3.88
CA ASN A 69 -15.11 10.42 3.51
C ASN A 69 -14.81 10.20 2.00
N ARG A 70 -14.64 11.27 1.25
CA ARG A 70 -14.39 11.22 -0.19
C ARG A 70 -13.04 10.64 -0.54
N TYR A 71 -12.09 10.75 0.38
CA TYR A 71 -10.72 10.25 0.24
C TYR A 71 -10.44 9.05 1.14
N ALA A 72 -11.49 8.43 1.70
CA ALA A 72 -11.35 7.22 2.50
C ALA A 72 -10.82 6.07 1.63
N ASN A 73 -9.81 5.36 2.16
CA ASN A 73 -9.23 4.19 1.52
C ASN A 73 -8.92 3.14 2.59
N TRP A 74 -8.76 1.89 2.18
CA TRP A 74 -8.60 0.75 3.07
C TRP A 74 -7.28 0.82 3.87
N GLU A 75 -7.37 0.68 5.19
CA GLU A 75 -6.24 0.52 6.11
C GLU A 75 -5.21 1.67 6.11
N VAL A 76 -5.57 2.85 5.64
CA VAL A 76 -4.68 4.02 5.58
C VAL A 76 -5.28 5.24 6.27
N VAL A 77 -4.45 6.23 6.55
CA VAL A 77 -4.91 7.48 7.17
C VAL A 77 -5.88 8.25 6.26
N ASP A 78 -6.88 8.89 6.86
CA ASP A 78 -7.73 9.85 6.17
C ASP A 78 -7.00 11.19 6.05
N PRO A 79 -6.68 11.66 4.83
CA PRO A 79 -5.94 12.90 4.65
C PRO A 79 -6.73 14.14 5.10
N GLU A 80 -8.07 14.09 5.12
CA GLU A 80 -8.88 15.20 5.63
C GLU A 80 -8.73 15.40 7.14
N LYS A 81 -8.35 14.36 7.87
CA LYS A 81 -8.04 14.44 9.30
C LYS A 81 -6.60 14.83 9.60
N TRP A 82 -5.64 14.48 8.74
CA TRP A 82 -4.22 14.69 9.02
C TRP A 82 -3.63 15.95 8.37
N VAL A 83 -4.04 16.29 7.15
CA VAL A 83 -3.50 17.48 6.45
C VAL A 83 -3.80 18.79 7.18
N PRO A 84 -4.98 19.00 7.81
CA PRO A 84 -5.23 20.21 8.61
C PRO A 84 -4.29 20.39 9.81
N HIS A 85 -3.68 19.30 10.30
CA HIS A 85 -2.70 19.32 11.39
C HIS A 85 -1.25 19.49 10.92
N GLY A 86 -1.05 19.87 9.65
CA GLY A 86 0.27 20.15 9.11
C GLY A 86 1.05 18.90 8.70
N TYR A 87 0.40 17.87 8.21
CA TYR A 87 1.02 16.69 7.64
C TYR A 87 0.81 16.63 6.13
N VAL A 88 1.77 16.04 5.43
CA VAL A 88 1.57 15.53 4.07
C VAL A 88 1.25 14.05 4.14
N CYS A 89 0.19 13.61 3.49
CA CYS A 89 -0.16 12.18 3.40
C CYS A 89 0.19 11.67 2.01
N ILE A 90 0.90 10.55 1.93
CA ILE A 90 1.27 9.90 0.67
C ILE A 90 0.77 8.46 0.66
N ARG A 91 0.12 8.07 -0.43
CA ARG A 91 -0.28 6.68 -0.71
C ARG A 91 0.43 6.22 -1.96
N VAL A 92 1.21 5.16 -1.84
CA VAL A 92 1.95 4.57 -2.96
C VAL A 92 1.36 3.21 -3.29
N ASP A 93 1.00 2.99 -4.56
CA ASP A 93 0.75 1.65 -5.06
C ASP A 93 2.08 0.90 -5.14
N SER A 94 2.17 -0.28 -4.52
CA SER A 94 3.36 -1.12 -4.64
C SER A 94 3.54 -1.66 -6.06
N ARG A 95 4.75 -2.12 -6.35
CA ARG A 95 5.10 -2.73 -7.65
C ARG A 95 4.11 -3.82 -8.05
N GLY A 96 3.56 -3.73 -9.24
CA GLY A 96 2.59 -4.66 -9.79
C GLY A 96 1.15 -4.49 -9.29
N ALA A 97 0.88 -3.47 -8.45
CA ALA A 97 -0.45 -3.19 -7.94
C ALA A 97 -0.97 -1.81 -8.37
N GLY A 98 -2.28 -1.66 -8.46
CA GLY A 98 -2.93 -0.41 -8.79
C GLY A 98 -2.39 0.22 -10.08
N ARG A 99 -1.88 1.44 -9.98
CA ARG A 99 -1.30 2.19 -11.10
C ARG A 99 0.19 1.90 -11.33
N SER A 100 0.84 1.15 -10.43
CA SER A 100 2.28 0.84 -10.49
C SER A 100 2.54 -0.44 -11.28
N PRO A 101 3.24 -0.37 -12.44
CA PRO A 101 3.59 -1.55 -13.20
C PRO A 101 4.66 -2.42 -12.51
N GLY A 102 4.92 -3.60 -13.07
CA GLY A 102 5.96 -4.51 -12.65
C GLY A 102 5.44 -5.84 -12.12
N TYR A 103 6.35 -6.67 -11.63
CA TYR A 103 6.04 -7.99 -11.10
C TYR A 103 5.49 -7.91 -9.68
N LEU A 104 4.29 -8.41 -9.48
CA LEU A 104 3.61 -8.40 -8.18
C LEU A 104 4.13 -9.53 -7.30
N CYS A 105 4.91 -9.16 -6.30
CA CYS A 105 5.48 -10.08 -5.33
C CYS A 105 5.57 -9.40 -3.96
N HIS A 106 5.08 -10.09 -2.92
CA HIS A 106 4.85 -9.49 -1.61
C HIS A 106 6.02 -9.70 -0.66
N ASN A 107 6.35 -8.64 0.10
CA ASN A 107 7.34 -8.65 1.18
C ASN A 107 8.76 -9.08 0.78
N ASN A 108 9.11 -9.05 -0.50
CA ASN A 108 10.45 -9.40 -0.97
C ASN A 108 11.44 -8.22 -0.86
N ASP A 109 12.72 -8.48 -1.08
CA ASP A 109 13.78 -7.47 -1.01
C ASP A 109 13.55 -6.32 -2.00
N ARG A 110 12.96 -6.60 -3.18
CA ARG A 110 12.65 -5.56 -4.14
C ARG A 110 11.58 -4.60 -3.63
N GLU A 111 10.54 -5.10 -3.01
CA GLU A 111 9.49 -4.27 -2.41
C GLU A 111 10.03 -3.42 -1.25
N GLN A 112 10.93 -3.99 -0.43
CA GLN A 112 11.59 -3.27 0.64
C GLN A 112 12.45 -2.12 0.10
N LYS A 113 13.20 -2.38 -0.97
CA LYS A 113 14.02 -1.37 -1.65
C LYS A 113 13.15 -0.26 -2.26
N ASP A 114 12.06 -0.62 -2.93
CA ASP A 114 11.11 0.33 -3.49
C ASP A 114 10.52 1.24 -2.40
N TYR A 115 10.15 0.66 -1.25
CA TYR A 115 9.63 1.46 -0.13
C TYR A 115 10.68 2.39 0.46
N HIS A 116 11.92 1.91 0.64
CA HIS A 116 13.07 2.75 1.03
C HIS A 116 13.21 3.95 0.08
N ASP A 117 13.24 3.70 -1.23
CA ASP A 117 13.42 4.74 -2.24
C ASP A 117 12.25 5.75 -2.24
N CYS A 118 11.02 5.28 -2.00
CA CYS A 118 9.87 6.16 -1.81
C CYS A 118 10.03 7.09 -0.59
N ILE A 119 10.55 6.58 0.54
CA ILE A 119 10.82 7.37 1.74
C ILE A 119 11.83 8.47 1.43
N GLU A 120 12.95 8.10 0.82
CA GLU A 120 14.01 9.04 0.48
C GLU A 120 13.57 10.07 -0.58
N TRP A 121 12.78 9.63 -1.56
CA TRP A 121 12.18 10.54 -2.53
C TRP A 121 11.27 11.58 -1.86
N ALA A 122 10.41 11.16 -0.94
CA ALA A 122 9.47 12.05 -0.25
C ALA A 122 10.19 13.06 0.65
N ALA A 123 11.27 12.64 1.30
CA ALA A 123 12.06 13.51 2.15
C ALA A 123 12.72 14.69 1.39
N GLN A 124 13.05 14.48 0.12
CA GLN A 124 13.72 15.47 -0.74
C GLN A 124 12.76 16.46 -1.40
N GLN A 125 11.45 16.28 -1.27
CA GLN A 125 10.49 17.17 -1.91
C GLN A 125 10.47 18.56 -1.27
N PRO A 126 10.21 19.63 -2.05
CA PRO A 126 10.23 21.01 -1.54
C PRO A 126 9.30 21.28 -0.35
N TRP A 127 8.19 20.55 -0.30
CA TRP A 127 7.18 20.64 0.75
C TRP A 127 7.47 19.72 1.95
N SER A 128 8.50 18.90 1.91
CA SER A 128 8.89 18.00 3.01
C SER A 128 9.88 18.66 3.95
N ASN A 129 9.75 18.42 5.24
CA ASN A 129 10.74 18.82 6.25
C ASN A 129 11.84 17.78 6.46
N GLY A 130 11.88 16.73 5.64
CA GLY A 130 12.86 15.65 5.71
C GLY A 130 12.53 14.55 6.72
N LYS A 131 11.34 14.57 7.34
CA LYS A 131 10.91 13.53 8.29
C LYS A 131 9.74 12.75 7.70
N VAL A 132 9.93 11.45 7.49
CA VAL A 132 8.91 10.56 6.96
C VAL A 132 8.53 9.55 8.04
N GLY A 133 7.25 9.53 8.42
CA GLY A 133 6.65 8.51 9.25
C GLY A 133 5.83 7.55 8.40
N LEU A 134 5.83 6.26 8.78
CA LEU A 134 5.00 5.26 8.14
C LEU A 134 3.78 4.97 9.02
N ASN A 135 2.63 4.75 8.38
CA ASN A 135 1.40 4.41 9.08
C ASN A 135 0.57 3.45 8.22
N GLY A 136 -0.08 2.52 8.85
CA GLY A 136 -1.00 1.60 8.19
C GLY A 136 -1.31 0.36 9.01
N ILE A 137 -2.36 -0.32 8.60
CA ILE A 137 -2.90 -1.51 9.27
C ILE A 137 -2.53 -2.74 8.45
N SER A 138 -2.39 -3.91 9.09
CA SER A 138 -2.23 -5.22 8.43
C SER A 138 -0.99 -5.26 7.53
N TYR A 139 -1.15 -5.43 6.21
CA TYR A 139 -0.04 -5.40 5.27
C TYR A 139 0.74 -4.08 5.33
N TYR A 140 0.02 -2.96 5.36
CA TYR A 140 0.59 -1.62 5.50
C TYR A 140 1.27 -1.40 6.87
N GLY A 141 0.97 -2.23 7.87
CA GLY A 141 1.68 -2.29 9.14
C GLY A 141 2.93 -3.17 9.04
N ALA A 142 2.78 -4.39 8.54
CA ALA A 142 3.84 -5.39 8.51
C ALA A 142 5.06 -4.95 7.67
N ASN A 143 4.83 -4.33 6.51
CA ASN A 143 5.91 -3.90 5.64
C ASN A 143 6.74 -2.73 6.20
N GLN A 144 6.25 -2.02 7.22
CA GLN A 144 7.02 -0.96 7.89
C GLN A 144 8.25 -1.51 8.64
N TRP A 145 8.15 -2.70 9.26
CA TRP A 145 9.30 -3.35 9.89
C TRP A 145 10.43 -3.60 8.89
N ARG A 146 10.07 -4.06 7.70
CA ARG A 146 11.03 -4.38 6.65
C ARG A 146 11.62 -3.13 6.02
N ALA A 147 10.80 -2.10 5.78
CA ALA A 147 11.29 -0.80 5.34
C ALA A 147 12.27 -0.21 6.37
N ALA A 148 11.94 -0.27 7.66
CA ALA A 148 12.82 0.20 8.73
C ALA A 148 14.13 -0.59 8.82
N ALA A 149 14.10 -1.89 8.54
CA ALA A 149 15.31 -2.74 8.52
C ALA A 149 16.31 -2.31 7.43
N THR A 150 15.87 -1.67 6.36
CA THR A 150 16.76 -1.08 5.33
C THR A 150 17.39 0.25 5.76
N GLN A 151 17.03 0.76 6.94
CA GLN A 151 17.57 1.98 7.57
C GLN A 151 17.52 3.24 6.67
N PRO A 152 16.35 3.65 6.14
CA PRO A 152 16.29 4.88 5.36
C PRO A 152 16.67 6.08 6.23
N PRO A 153 17.61 6.94 5.79
CA PRO A 153 18.11 8.07 6.59
C PRO A 153 17.02 9.06 7.06
N HIS A 154 15.94 9.17 6.29
CA HIS A 154 14.85 10.11 6.59
C HIS A 154 13.63 9.47 7.24
N LEU A 155 13.70 8.16 7.58
CA LEU A 155 12.65 7.50 8.33
C LEU A 155 12.66 7.97 9.78
N ALA A 156 11.61 8.67 10.19
CA ALA A 156 11.51 9.28 11.51
C ALA A 156 10.72 8.41 12.51
N ALA A 157 9.73 7.66 12.04
CA ALA A 157 8.87 6.82 12.87
C ALA A 157 8.17 5.75 12.04
N ILE A 158 7.80 4.66 12.70
CA ILE A 158 6.86 3.67 12.19
C ILE A 158 5.67 3.56 13.15
N CYS A 159 4.46 3.43 12.61
CA CYS A 159 3.23 3.26 13.36
C CYS A 159 2.52 2.01 12.84
N VAL A 160 2.88 0.87 13.42
CA VAL A 160 2.44 -0.45 12.99
C VAL A 160 1.14 -0.82 13.70
N TRP A 161 0.06 -0.96 12.95
CA TRP A 161 -1.22 -1.43 13.46
C TRP A 161 -1.48 -2.85 12.95
N GLU A 162 -1.67 -3.80 13.87
CA GLU A 162 -1.99 -5.20 13.54
C GLU A 162 -1.05 -5.82 12.48
N GLY A 163 0.22 -5.39 12.47
CA GLY A 163 1.25 -5.87 11.56
C GLY A 163 2.08 -6.99 12.20
N TRP A 164 2.42 -8.01 11.41
CA TRP A 164 3.34 -9.07 11.82
C TRP A 164 4.77 -8.68 11.48
N HIS A 165 5.75 -9.23 12.23
CA HIS A 165 7.17 -9.02 11.94
C HIS A 165 7.87 -10.29 11.43
N ASP A 166 7.41 -11.47 11.84
CA ASP A 166 7.92 -12.76 11.39
C ASP A 166 6.98 -13.35 10.33
N ASN A 167 7.44 -13.39 9.09
CA ASN A 167 6.60 -13.83 7.98
C ASN A 167 6.27 -15.34 8.05
N TYR A 168 7.10 -16.14 8.70
CA TYR A 168 6.81 -17.55 8.93
C TYR A 168 5.84 -17.73 10.11
N ARG A 169 6.26 -17.32 11.33
CA ARG A 169 5.54 -17.62 12.57
C ARG A 169 4.26 -16.84 12.75
N ASP A 170 4.27 -15.56 12.38
CA ASP A 170 3.11 -14.69 12.57
C ASP A 170 2.24 -14.60 11.32
N GLY A 171 2.88 -14.63 10.14
CA GLY A 171 2.18 -14.37 8.88
C GLY A 171 1.60 -15.60 8.19
N ASN A 172 2.31 -16.71 8.15
CA ASN A 172 1.95 -17.82 7.27
C ASN A 172 1.82 -19.19 7.94
N ARG A 173 2.56 -19.47 9.04
CA ARG A 173 2.57 -20.79 9.69
C ARG A 173 2.60 -20.68 11.21
N HIS A 174 1.45 -20.37 11.78
CA HIS A 174 1.26 -20.30 13.23
C HIS A 174 1.48 -21.66 13.87
N GLY A 175 2.54 -21.80 14.65
CA GLY A 175 2.93 -23.09 15.23
C GLY A 175 3.25 -24.18 14.18
N GLY A 176 3.68 -23.80 12.97
CA GLY A 176 3.93 -24.72 11.85
C GLY A 176 2.71 -25.02 10.98
N ILE A 177 1.50 -24.63 11.41
CA ILE A 177 0.25 -24.86 10.69
C ILE A 177 0.03 -23.76 9.65
N LEU A 178 -0.20 -24.14 8.40
CA LEU A 178 -0.42 -23.19 7.31
C LEU A 178 -1.68 -22.36 7.55
N CYS A 179 -1.52 -21.04 7.53
CA CYS A 179 -2.62 -20.10 7.58
C CYS A 179 -3.38 -20.09 6.24
N SER A 180 -4.66 -20.47 6.27
CA SER A 180 -5.51 -20.52 5.08
C SER A 180 -5.90 -19.12 4.56
N PHE A 181 -5.77 -18.07 5.37
CA PHE A 181 -6.11 -16.69 5.03
C PHE A 181 -5.36 -16.19 3.80
N ARG A 182 -4.06 -16.49 3.68
CA ARG A 182 -3.17 -15.91 2.65
C ARG A 182 -3.62 -16.17 1.21
N LYS A 183 -4.09 -17.38 0.92
CA LYS A 183 -4.61 -17.69 -0.41
C LYS A 183 -5.85 -16.85 -0.72
N ASN A 184 -6.79 -16.83 0.20
CA ASN A 184 -8.03 -16.08 0.02
C ASN A 184 -7.76 -14.57 -0.10
N TRP A 185 -6.84 -14.04 0.72
CA TRP A 185 -6.42 -12.65 0.67
C TRP A 185 -5.83 -12.26 -0.70
N GLN A 186 -4.93 -13.07 -1.25
CA GLN A 186 -4.36 -12.78 -2.58
C GLN A 186 -5.44 -12.81 -3.66
N ASP A 187 -6.35 -13.79 -3.61
CA ASP A 187 -7.43 -13.93 -4.60
C ASP A 187 -8.44 -12.77 -4.53
N MET A 188 -8.82 -12.36 -3.34
CA MET A 188 -9.92 -11.42 -3.13
C MET A 188 -9.47 -9.93 -3.10
N GLN A 189 -8.28 -9.64 -2.57
CA GLN A 189 -7.85 -8.27 -2.34
C GLN A 189 -6.73 -7.82 -3.26
N VAL A 190 -5.84 -8.71 -3.67
CA VAL A 190 -4.63 -8.34 -4.43
C VAL A 190 -4.79 -8.55 -5.92
N LYS A 191 -5.24 -9.72 -6.35
CA LYS A 191 -5.45 -10.01 -7.78
C LYS A 191 -6.48 -9.09 -8.42
N THR A 192 -7.47 -8.65 -7.65
CA THR A 192 -8.53 -7.73 -8.10
C THR A 192 -8.04 -6.32 -8.39
N VAL A 193 -6.88 -5.97 -7.84
CA VAL A 193 -6.24 -4.66 -8.02
C VAL A 193 -4.83 -4.75 -8.60
N GLN A 194 -4.47 -5.89 -9.18
CA GLN A 194 -3.21 -6.05 -9.89
C GLN A 194 -3.12 -5.05 -11.05
N HIS A 195 -1.94 -4.48 -11.26
CA HIS A 195 -1.69 -3.62 -12.41
C HIS A 195 -1.99 -4.35 -13.72
N GLY A 196 -2.71 -3.70 -14.63
CA GLY A 196 -3.15 -4.33 -15.88
C GLY A 196 -4.50 -5.06 -15.80
N VAL A 197 -5.20 -5.03 -14.65
CA VAL A 197 -6.64 -5.37 -14.61
C VAL A 197 -7.42 -4.38 -15.49
N GLY A 198 -7.00 -3.12 -15.53
CA GLY A 198 -7.48 -2.10 -16.46
C GLY A 198 -8.99 -1.90 -16.41
N ASP A 199 -9.63 -1.99 -17.55
CA ASP A 199 -11.08 -1.77 -17.73
C ASP A 199 -11.97 -2.85 -17.10
N ARG A 200 -11.42 -3.97 -16.67
CA ARG A 200 -12.12 -4.99 -15.87
C ARG A 200 -12.17 -4.64 -14.38
N GLY A 201 -11.42 -3.62 -13.97
CA GLY A 201 -11.37 -3.15 -12.59
C GLY A 201 -12.32 -1.97 -12.32
N ARG A 202 -12.08 -1.30 -11.19
CA ARG A 202 -12.84 -0.12 -10.78
C ARG A 202 -12.26 1.15 -11.36
N LYS A 203 -13.09 2.17 -11.47
CA LYS A 203 -12.65 3.53 -11.75
C LYS A 203 -12.44 4.29 -10.44
N HIS A 204 -11.47 5.19 -10.45
CA HIS A 204 -11.32 6.15 -9.37
C HIS A 204 -12.51 7.10 -9.36
N PRO A 205 -13.23 7.27 -8.23
CA PRO A 205 -14.49 8.00 -8.21
C PRO A 205 -14.33 9.51 -8.48
N ILE A 206 -13.11 10.05 -8.40
CA ILE A 206 -12.83 11.47 -8.59
C ILE A 206 -12.27 11.75 -9.98
N THR A 207 -11.26 10.99 -10.43
CA THR A 207 -10.61 11.21 -11.74
C THR A 207 -11.33 10.52 -12.89
N GLY A 208 -12.13 9.49 -12.61
CA GLY A 208 -12.81 8.67 -13.60
C GLY A 208 -11.88 7.68 -14.35
N GLU A 209 -10.59 7.68 -14.05
CA GLU A 209 -9.63 6.77 -14.67
C GLU A 209 -9.63 5.38 -14.00
N TRP A 210 -9.09 4.37 -14.71
CA TRP A 210 -8.99 3.00 -14.18
C TRP A 210 -7.99 2.93 -13.02
N ALA A 211 -8.43 2.35 -11.91
CA ALA A 211 -7.62 2.24 -10.68
C ALA A 211 -6.42 1.30 -10.83
N CYS A 212 -6.46 0.37 -11.77
CA CYS A 212 -5.46 -0.69 -11.93
C CYS A 212 -4.72 -0.61 -13.27
N GLY A 213 -4.08 0.52 -13.52
CA GLY A 213 -3.33 0.82 -14.72
C GLY A 213 -4.19 1.40 -15.84
N PRO A 214 -3.60 2.11 -16.82
CA PRO A 214 -4.33 2.54 -18.01
C PRO A 214 -4.58 1.38 -18.98
N GLU A 215 -3.67 0.39 -19.04
CA GLU A 215 -3.75 -0.77 -19.91
C GLU A 215 -4.55 -1.92 -19.30
N THR A 216 -5.18 -2.73 -20.17
CA THR A 216 -5.83 -3.99 -19.82
C THR A 216 -4.99 -5.14 -20.38
N LEU A 217 -4.32 -5.89 -19.51
CA LEU A 217 -3.50 -7.04 -19.87
C LEU A 217 -4.34 -8.31 -20.04
N SER A 218 -3.86 -9.26 -20.83
CA SER A 218 -4.52 -10.57 -20.94
C SER A 218 -4.48 -11.33 -19.61
N PRO A 219 -5.39 -12.31 -19.38
CA PRO A 219 -5.34 -13.16 -18.19
C PRO A 219 -3.98 -13.86 -18.01
N GLU A 220 -3.39 -14.33 -19.12
CA GLU A 220 -2.08 -15.01 -19.13
C GLU A 220 -0.96 -14.05 -18.70
N ALA A 221 -0.99 -12.82 -19.21
CA ALA A 221 -0.01 -11.78 -18.84
C ALA A 221 -0.15 -11.40 -17.35
N LEU A 222 -1.37 -11.31 -16.82
CA LEU A 222 -1.59 -11.09 -15.39
C LEU A 222 -1.03 -12.22 -14.54
N VAL A 223 -1.22 -13.49 -14.95
CA VAL A 223 -0.64 -14.65 -14.26
C VAL A 223 0.88 -14.62 -14.30
N ALA A 224 1.47 -14.30 -15.46
CA ALA A 224 2.92 -14.22 -15.62
C ALA A 224 3.56 -13.07 -14.82
N ASN A 225 2.79 -12.01 -14.53
CA ASN A 225 3.26 -10.82 -13.82
C ASN A 225 2.99 -10.84 -12.30
N ARG A 226 2.80 -12.02 -11.70
CA ARG A 226 2.65 -12.14 -10.24
C ARG A 226 3.21 -13.44 -9.70
N GLU A 227 3.59 -13.42 -8.44
CA GLU A 227 3.86 -14.63 -7.67
C GLU A 227 2.56 -15.37 -7.36
N ASP A 228 2.54 -16.68 -7.56
CA ASP A 228 1.50 -17.55 -7.01
C ASP A 228 1.82 -17.87 -5.54
N MET A 229 1.44 -16.97 -4.65
CA MET A 229 1.72 -17.10 -3.23
C MET A 229 1.20 -18.40 -2.63
N ALA A 230 0.02 -18.85 -3.04
CA ALA A 230 -0.56 -20.09 -2.51
C ALA A 230 0.33 -21.31 -2.82
N SER A 231 0.78 -21.43 -4.08
CA SER A 231 1.71 -22.49 -4.47
C SER A 231 3.06 -22.38 -3.78
N GLU A 232 3.58 -21.16 -3.61
CA GLU A 232 4.85 -20.96 -2.93
C GLU A 232 4.81 -21.33 -1.44
N LEU A 233 3.72 -21.01 -0.74
CA LEU A 233 3.53 -21.36 0.66
C LEU A 233 3.34 -22.87 0.87
N LEU A 234 2.67 -23.56 -0.06
CA LEU A 234 2.51 -25.02 0.01
C LEU A 234 3.82 -25.77 -0.18
N LYS A 235 4.70 -25.27 -1.05
CA LYS A 235 6.05 -25.86 -1.29
C LYS A 235 7.01 -25.70 -0.10
N ARG A 236 6.77 -24.74 0.79
CA ARG A 236 7.69 -24.35 1.87
C ARG A 236 7.07 -24.55 3.24
N GLU A 237 7.17 -25.78 3.75
CA GLU A 237 6.58 -26.13 5.04
C GLU A 237 7.40 -25.63 6.24
N MET A 238 8.70 -25.51 6.06
CA MET A 238 9.63 -25.14 7.12
C MET A 238 10.09 -23.69 7.00
N ASP A 239 10.49 -23.09 8.12
CA ASP A 239 11.18 -21.81 8.15
C ASP A 239 12.43 -21.86 7.27
N SER A 240 12.47 -21.03 6.25
CA SER A 240 13.47 -21.08 5.18
C SER A 240 13.87 -19.65 4.77
N PRO A 241 14.93 -19.47 3.96
CA PRO A 241 15.29 -18.16 3.41
C PRO A 241 14.13 -17.44 2.77
N TYR A 242 13.22 -18.14 2.10
CA TYR A 242 12.02 -17.54 1.50
C TYR A 242 11.22 -16.70 2.50
N TYR A 243 11.07 -17.14 3.75
CA TYR A 243 10.32 -16.38 4.76
C TYR A 243 11.17 -15.30 5.44
N ARG A 244 12.47 -15.54 5.56
CA ARG A 244 13.40 -14.62 6.25
C ARG A 244 13.74 -13.39 5.41
N GLU A 245 13.66 -13.52 4.11
CA GLU A 245 13.89 -12.46 3.13
C GLU A 245 12.62 -11.65 2.84
N ARG A 246 11.52 -11.94 3.54
CA ARG A 246 10.18 -11.36 3.29
C ARG A 246 9.50 -10.77 4.51
#